data_7e4553a6253a021f0161650aca20aeb2
#
_entry.id   7e4553a6253a021f0161650aca20aeb2
#
_cell.length_a   1.000
_cell.length_b   1.000
_cell.length_c   1.000
_cell.angle_alpha   90.00
_cell.angle_beta   90.00
_cell.angle_gamma   90.00
#
_symmetry.space_group_name_H-M   'P 1'
#
loop_
_entity.id
_entity.type
_entity.pdbx_description
1 polymer ?
#
loop_
_entity_poly.entity_id
_entity_poly.type
_entity_poly.pdbx_seq_one_letter_code
_entity_poly.pdbx_strand_id
1 'polypeptide(L)'
;ANQNMQEGLKKNSLSTIVDAFTIAAFNKDSSAVVVDMTSYFVSHTENMNPFSSGKRTMEYGSGRQAVKFKDDLSYLMGVKAFEDNVSIISKLTYLMNLSVGGQLVSVDEPVSITVNRTLLLLPEKPQMRPRLADPRIGIGTVAMENMGTEVDGSRMEHRMKRWNLEVSDVDKYKRGELTEPKKPIVFYMDPNFPVSWRAAVKAGVNDWNKAFEAIGFKDAIQVKDFPKDDPDFDPDNLKYSTIRYVPTGVVTTMKDASFADPRTGEIMNASLYLYHDLLKWNNIQRFVQTSQVDPDARHLRLPD
;
A
#
# COMPACT_ATOMS: atom_id res chain seq x y z
N ALA A 1 -1.99 -26.50 -19.21
CA ALA A 1 -3.37 -26.04 -19.41
C ALA A 1 -3.81 -26.41 -20.84
N ASN A 2 -4.99 -26.99 -20.99
CA ASN A 2 -5.54 -27.37 -22.30
C ASN A 2 -5.77 -26.13 -23.14
N GLN A 3 -5.20 -26.07 -24.35
CA GLN A 3 -5.26 -24.89 -25.24
C GLN A 3 -6.72 -24.51 -25.54
N ASN A 4 -7.60 -25.48 -25.72
CA ASN A 4 -9.05 -25.26 -25.94
C ASN A 4 -9.73 -24.56 -24.75
N MET A 5 -9.30 -24.88 -23.52
CA MET A 5 -9.81 -24.21 -22.32
C MET A 5 -9.33 -22.76 -22.25
N GLN A 6 -8.09 -22.48 -22.60
CA GLN A 6 -7.57 -21.11 -22.66
C GLN A 6 -8.29 -20.26 -23.72
N GLU A 7 -8.60 -20.84 -24.87
CA GLU A 7 -9.38 -20.18 -25.91
C GLU A 7 -10.84 -19.98 -25.46
N GLY A 8 -11.45 -20.95 -24.79
CA GLY A 8 -12.78 -20.80 -24.19
C GLY A 8 -12.83 -19.72 -23.12
N LEU A 9 -11.83 -19.64 -22.24
CA LEU A 9 -11.71 -18.57 -21.25
C LEU A 9 -11.57 -17.19 -21.91
N LYS A 10 -10.75 -17.05 -22.94
CA LYS A 10 -10.62 -15.78 -23.69
C LYS A 10 -11.94 -15.34 -24.34
N LYS A 11 -12.77 -16.27 -24.80
CA LYS A 11 -14.07 -15.96 -25.41
C LYS A 11 -15.15 -15.59 -24.39
N ASN A 12 -15.11 -16.19 -23.20
CA ASN A 12 -16.16 -16.06 -22.18
C ASN A 12 -15.81 -15.10 -21.04
N SER A 13 -14.51 -14.81 -20.83
CA SER A 13 -14.04 -13.85 -19.82
C SER A 13 -13.78 -12.50 -20.49
N LEU A 14 -14.85 -11.78 -20.80
CA LEU A 14 -14.73 -10.41 -21.31
C LEU A 14 -14.25 -9.50 -20.16
N SER A 15 -13.08 -8.89 -20.35
CA SER A 15 -12.63 -7.85 -19.45
C SER A 15 -13.60 -6.67 -19.50
N THR A 16 -14.01 -6.19 -18.33
CA THR A 16 -14.84 -4.99 -18.23
C THR A 16 -14.07 -3.79 -18.78
N ILE A 17 -14.69 -3.07 -19.71
CA ILE A 17 -14.17 -1.79 -20.17
C ILE A 17 -14.40 -0.79 -19.04
N VAL A 18 -13.32 -0.30 -18.45
CA VAL A 18 -13.38 0.64 -17.31
C VAL A 18 -13.56 2.07 -17.82
N ASP A 19 -12.89 2.43 -18.91
CA ASP A 19 -13.02 3.73 -19.55
C ASP A 19 -12.53 3.67 -21.01
N ALA A 20 -12.80 4.73 -21.78
CA ALA A 20 -12.41 4.87 -23.17
C ALA A 20 -11.80 6.26 -23.41
N PHE A 21 -10.61 6.30 -24.00
CA PHE A 21 -9.86 7.53 -24.23
C PHE A 21 -9.71 7.82 -25.71
N THR A 22 -9.90 9.08 -26.09
CA THR A 22 -9.61 9.53 -27.45
C THR A 22 -8.11 9.56 -27.69
N ILE A 23 -7.68 8.99 -28.81
CA ILE A 23 -6.27 9.05 -29.22
C ILE A 23 -5.96 10.49 -29.65
N ALA A 24 -5.05 11.15 -28.95
CA ALA A 24 -4.60 12.50 -29.26
C ALA A 24 -3.50 12.52 -30.33
N ALA A 25 -2.61 11.53 -30.32
CA ALA A 25 -1.51 11.43 -31.27
C ALA A 25 -0.96 9.99 -31.34
N PHE A 26 -0.19 9.74 -32.39
CA PHE A 26 0.62 8.54 -32.54
C PHE A 26 2.10 8.93 -32.49
N ASN A 27 2.97 8.03 -32.03
CA ASN A 27 4.40 8.20 -32.23
C ASN A 27 4.76 8.01 -33.73
N LYS A 28 5.99 8.34 -34.10
CA LYS A 28 6.44 8.42 -35.50
C LYS A 28 6.26 7.12 -36.31
N ASP A 29 6.38 5.97 -35.67
CA ASP A 29 6.23 4.63 -36.28
C ASP A 29 4.88 3.97 -36.00
N SER A 30 3.96 4.69 -35.36
CA SER A 30 2.62 4.20 -34.97
C SER A 30 2.61 2.98 -34.05
N SER A 31 3.73 2.71 -33.35
CA SER A 31 3.85 1.63 -32.36
C SER A 31 3.29 2.00 -31.00
N ALA A 32 3.03 3.30 -30.75
CA ALA A 32 2.48 3.82 -29.52
C ALA A 32 1.45 4.92 -29.77
N VAL A 33 0.52 5.08 -28.86
CA VAL A 33 -0.51 6.13 -28.87
C VAL A 33 -0.36 7.05 -27.68
N VAL A 34 -0.74 8.31 -27.86
CA VAL A 34 -0.85 9.31 -26.79
C VAL A 34 -2.33 9.52 -26.53
N VAL A 35 -2.73 9.41 -25.26
CA VAL A 35 -4.10 9.65 -24.80
C VAL A 35 -4.11 10.62 -23.63
N ASP A 36 -5.15 11.43 -23.50
CA ASP A 36 -5.35 12.26 -22.32
C ASP A 36 -6.22 11.50 -21.32
N MET A 37 -5.63 11.18 -20.15
CA MET A 37 -6.29 10.48 -19.05
C MET A 37 -6.65 11.41 -17.89
N THR A 38 -6.56 12.72 -18.04
CA THR A 38 -6.80 13.69 -16.96
C THR A 38 -8.17 13.50 -16.33
N SER A 39 -9.22 13.36 -17.15
CA SER A 39 -10.59 13.15 -16.67
C SER A 39 -10.75 11.88 -15.83
N TYR A 40 -10.00 10.82 -16.14
CA TYR A 40 -10.02 9.57 -15.38
C TYR A 40 -9.43 9.76 -13.97
N PHE A 41 -8.28 10.43 -13.87
CA PHE A 41 -7.61 10.66 -12.58
C PHE A 41 -8.22 11.80 -11.75
N VAL A 42 -9.10 12.60 -12.35
CA VAL A 42 -9.88 13.65 -11.68
C VAL A 42 -11.36 13.26 -11.69
N SER A 43 -11.66 12.05 -11.24
CA SER A 43 -13.02 11.51 -11.28
C SER A 43 -13.45 10.89 -9.95
N HIS A 44 -14.74 10.58 -9.87
CA HIS A 44 -15.38 9.91 -8.74
C HIS A 44 -15.92 8.51 -9.15
N THR A 45 -15.26 7.88 -10.09
CA THR A 45 -15.58 6.49 -10.44
C THR A 45 -15.23 5.58 -9.25
N GLU A 46 -15.84 4.41 -9.16
CA GLU A 46 -15.65 3.49 -8.03
C GLU A 46 -14.17 3.20 -7.76
N ASN A 47 -13.38 3.04 -8.84
CA ASN A 47 -11.94 2.78 -8.75
C ASN A 47 -11.12 4.01 -8.34
N MET A 48 -11.65 5.22 -8.53
CA MET A 48 -10.95 6.48 -8.26
C MET A 48 -11.43 7.18 -7.00
N ASN A 49 -12.57 6.78 -6.44
CA ASN A 49 -13.14 7.36 -5.24
C ASN A 49 -12.34 6.94 -3.99
N PRO A 50 -11.69 7.85 -3.27
CA PRO A 50 -10.93 7.53 -2.06
C PRO A 50 -11.82 7.06 -0.89
N PHE A 51 -13.13 7.28 -0.95
CA PHE A 51 -14.10 6.85 0.05
C PHE A 51 -14.75 5.50 -0.28
N SER A 52 -14.56 4.96 -1.48
CA SER A 52 -15.17 3.70 -1.93
C SER A 52 -14.37 2.46 -1.56
N SER A 53 -13.17 2.60 -1.01
CA SER A 53 -12.29 1.48 -0.70
C SER A 53 -12.92 0.51 0.29
N GLY A 54 -13.67 -0.44 -0.31
CA GLY A 54 -14.17 -1.65 0.32
C GLY A 54 -15.18 -1.44 1.43
N LYS A 55 -16.47 -1.22 1.09
CA LYS A 55 -17.66 -1.48 1.95
C LYS A 55 -17.58 -1.12 3.43
N ARG A 56 -16.62 -0.33 3.83
CA ARG A 56 -16.56 0.30 5.14
C ARG A 56 -16.98 1.76 4.96
N THR A 57 -18.27 2.02 4.96
CA THR A 57 -18.72 3.21 5.70
C THR A 57 -17.93 3.17 6.99
N MET A 58 -17.14 4.20 7.28
CA MET A 58 -16.54 4.31 8.60
C MET A 58 -17.70 4.47 9.58
N GLU A 59 -18.24 3.35 10.05
CA GLU A 59 -19.15 3.28 11.16
C GLU A 59 -18.32 3.48 12.43
N TYR A 60 -17.96 4.72 12.69
CA TYR A 60 -17.68 5.13 14.05
C TYR A 60 -19.06 5.25 14.74
N GLY A 61 -19.49 4.16 15.34
CA GLY A 61 -20.82 4.07 15.92
C GLY A 61 -21.94 4.10 14.85
N SER A 62 -23.06 4.76 15.15
CA SER A 62 -24.19 4.93 14.24
C SER A 62 -24.03 6.05 13.20
N GLY A 63 -22.80 6.46 12.89
CA GLY A 63 -22.51 7.54 11.94
C GLY A 63 -22.51 7.05 10.49
N ARG A 64 -23.25 7.76 9.63
CA ARG A 64 -23.22 7.57 8.17
C ARG A 64 -22.59 8.78 7.50
N GLN A 65 -21.69 8.53 6.56
CA GLN A 65 -21.02 9.55 5.77
C GLN A 65 -21.51 9.44 4.32
N ALA A 66 -21.99 10.55 3.77
CA ALA A 66 -22.32 10.68 2.35
C ALA A 66 -21.45 11.77 1.74
N VAL A 67 -20.88 11.51 0.56
CA VAL A 67 -20.00 12.44 -0.15
C VAL A 67 -20.54 12.71 -1.54
N LYS A 68 -20.48 13.98 -1.97
CA LYS A 68 -20.81 14.45 -3.31
C LYS A 68 -19.57 15.05 -3.94
N PHE A 69 -19.12 14.48 -5.03
CA PHE A 69 -17.95 14.96 -5.76
C PHE A 69 -18.19 16.32 -6.40
N LYS A 70 -17.16 17.18 -6.35
CA LYS A 70 -17.12 18.52 -6.97
C LYS A 70 -16.02 18.55 -8.02
N ASP A 71 -16.39 18.26 -9.26
CA ASP A 71 -15.51 18.27 -10.42
C ASP A 71 -14.92 19.65 -10.70
N ASP A 72 -15.75 20.70 -10.55
CA ASP A 72 -15.36 22.10 -10.70
C ASP A 72 -14.29 22.59 -9.70
N LEU A 73 -14.09 21.85 -8.59
CA LEU A 73 -13.11 22.13 -7.53
C LEU A 73 -12.01 21.08 -7.45
N SER A 74 -11.96 20.18 -8.42
CA SER A 74 -11.00 19.05 -8.46
C SER A 74 -10.08 19.19 -9.66
N TYR A 75 -8.79 18.87 -9.49
CA TYR A 75 -7.81 19.04 -10.56
C TYR A 75 -6.59 18.14 -10.39
N LEU A 76 -5.87 17.93 -11.50
CA LEU A 76 -4.60 17.26 -11.53
C LEU A 76 -3.51 18.19 -10.99
N MET A 77 -2.82 17.78 -9.92
CA MET A 77 -1.74 18.56 -9.31
C MET A 77 -0.39 18.33 -9.99
N GLY A 78 -0.13 17.09 -10.45
CA GLY A 78 1.11 16.77 -11.10
C GLY A 78 1.21 15.29 -11.49
N VAL A 79 2.17 15.02 -12.36
CA VAL A 79 2.54 13.69 -12.82
C VAL A 79 4.05 13.55 -12.73
N LYS A 80 4.52 12.44 -12.18
CA LYS A 80 5.93 12.06 -12.13
C LYS A 80 6.11 10.72 -12.83
N ALA A 81 6.91 10.69 -13.87
CA ALA A 81 7.23 9.47 -14.60
C ALA A 81 8.60 8.94 -14.17
N PHE A 82 8.66 7.66 -13.86
CA PHE A 82 9.86 6.94 -13.49
C PHE A 82 10.08 5.79 -14.48
N GLU A 83 11.14 5.01 -14.30
CA GLU A 83 11.53 3.94 -15.23
C GLU A 83 10.41 2.89 -15.42
N ASP A 84 9.79 2.46 -14.34
CA ASP A 84 8.77 1.39 -14.32
C ASP A 84 7.44 1.80 -13.69
N ASN A 85 7.31 3.05 -13.28
CA ASN A 85 6.07 3.52 -12.66
C ASN A 85 5.78 5.00 -12.94
N VAL A 86 4.50 5.36 -12.84
CA VAL A 86 4.02 6.73 -13.00
C VAL A 86 3.18 7.10 -11.79
N SER A 87 3.56 8.15 -11.08
CA SER A 87 2.83 8.71 -9.95
C SER A 87 1.96 9.88 -10.41
N ILE A 88 0.66 9.80 -10.17
CA ILE A 88 -0.35 10.79 -10.59
C ILE A 88 -1.01 11.38 -9.35
N ILE A 89 -0.80 12.67 -9.14
CA ILE A 89 -1.27 13.39 -7.94
C ILE A 89 -2.45 14.27 -8.32
N SER A 90 -3.60 14.00 -7.71
CA SER A 90 -4.85 14.75 -7.93
C SER A 90 -5.34 15.34 -6.61
N LYS A 91 -5.92 16.56 -6.68
CA LYS A 91 -6.71 17.13 -5.59
C LYS A 91 -8.18 16.95 -5.90
N LEU A 92 -8.87 16.19 -5.05
CA LEU A 92 -10.28 15.87 -5.20
C LEU A 92 -11.06 16.58 -4.10
N THR A 93 -12.12 17.27 -4.46
CA THR A 93 -12.99 18.01 -3.54
C THR A 93 -14.36 17.39 -3.50
N TYR A 94 -14.90 17.29 -2.30
CA TYR A 94 -16.21 16.72 -2.01
C TYR A 94 -17.00 17.62 -1.08
N LEU A 95 -18.31 17.59 -1.18
CA LEU A 95 -19.21 18.04 -0.12
C LEU A 95 -19.59 16.83 0.72
N MET A 96 -19.38 16.93 2.02
CA MET A 96 -19.59 15.82 2.97
C MET A 96 -20.78 16.10 3.85
N ASN A 97 -21.67 15.12 3.97
CA ASN A 97 -22.73 15.08 4.93
C ASN A 97 -22.43 14.00 5.97
N LEU A 98 -22.48 14.36 7.23
CA LEU A 98 -22.30 13.45 8.35
C LEU A 98 -23.60 13.34 9.12
N SER A 99 -24.07 12.11 9.35
CA SER A 99 -25.18 11.82 10.24
C SER A 99 -24.75 10.89 11.36
N VAL A 100 -25.22 11.13 12.59
CA VAL A 100 -24.98 10.30 13.76
C VAL A 100 -26.33 10.01 14.41
N GLY A 101 -26.63 8.74 14.66
CA GLY A 101 -27.93 8.34 15.22
C GLY A 101 -29.14 8.73 14.34
N GLY A 102 -28.94 8.86 13.02
CA GLY A 102 -29.97 9.30 12.08
C GLY A 102 -30.18 10.81 11.98
N GLN A 103 -29.46 11.60 12.77
CA GLN A 103 -29.51 13.06 12.70
C GLN A 103 -28.32 13.61 11.91
N LEU A 104 -28.56 14.58 11.03
CA LEU A 104 -27.48 15.30 10.31
C LEU A 104 -26.73 16.19 11.28
N VAL A 105 -25.43 15.97 11.40
CA VAL A 105 -24.50 16.75 12.26
C VAL A 105 -23.68 17.73 11.44
N SER A 106 -23.45 17.43 10.16
CA SER A 106 -22.78 18.29 9.21
C SER A 106 -23.44 18.16 7.84
N VAL A 107 -23.61 19.27 7.14
CA VAL A 107 -24.26 19.34 5.83
C VAL A 107 -23.39 20.13 4.86
N ASP A 108 -23.11 19.51 3.70
CA ASP A 108 -22.35 20.11 2.59
C ASP A 108 -21.01 20.74 3.00
N GLU A 109 -20.35 20.13 4.00
CA GLU A 109 -19.02 20.58 4.42
C GLU A 109 -17.98 20.26 3.35
N PRO A 110 -17.24 21.29 2.83
CA PRO A 110 -16.25 21.07 1.78
C PRO A 110 -15.01 20.36 2.36
N VAL A 111 -14.65 19.21 1.78
CA VAL A 111 -13.45 18.44 2.11
C VAL A 111 -12.63 18.22 0.86
N SER A 112 -11.37 18.67 0.89
CA SER A 112 -10.41 18.40 -0.19
C SER A 112 -9.37 17.38 0.25
N ILE A 113 -9.09 16.42 -0.63
CA ILE A 113 -8.14 15.34 -0.38
C ILE A 113 -7.12 15.35 -1.51
N THR A 114 -5.84 15.26 -1.18
CA THR A 114 -4.80 14.96 -2.14
C THR A 114 -4.60 13.45 -2.23
N VAL A 115 -4.74 12.91 -3.42
CA VAL A 115 -4.60 11.48 -3.69
C VAL A 115 -3.44 11.27 -4.65
N ASN A 116 -2.52 10.39 -4.28
CA ASN A 116 -1.49 9.89 -5.19
C ASN A 116 -1.89 8.49 -5.67
N ARG A 117 -1.98 8.32 -6.98
CA ARG A 117 -2.25 7.04 -7.64
C ARG A 117 -1.06 6.67 -8.51
N THR A 118 -0.64 5.43 -8.41
CA THR A 118 0.53 4.99 -9.15
C THR A 118 0.18 3.83 -10.08
N LEU A 119 0.62 3.94 -11.32
CA LEU A 119 0.63 2.84 -12.29
C LEU A 119 2.01 2.21 -12.25
N LEU A 120 2.09 0.92 -11.94
CA LEU A 120 3.34 0.16 -11.89
C LEU A 120 3.37 -0.85 -13.04
N LEU A 121 4.44 -0.80 -13.82
CA LEU A 121 4.73 -1.80 -14.84
C LEU A 121 5.29 -3.05 -14.16
N LEU A 122 4.54 -4.14 -14.21
CA LEU A 122 4.99 -5.41 -13.66
C LEU A 122 6.04 -6.06 -14.57
N PRO A 123 7.02 -6.78 -14.03
CA PRO A 123 7.97 -7.52 -14.83
C PRO A 123 7.24 -8.54 -15.72
N GLU A 124 7.73 -8.74 -16.94
CA GLU A 124 7.10 -9.64 -17.92
C GLU A 124 6.93 -11.05 -17.34
N LYS A 125 7.95 -11.56 -16.67
CA LYS A 125 7.90 -12.85 -15.95
C LYS A 125 7.95 -12.61 -14.45
N PRO A 126 7.04 -13.26 -13.69
CA PRO A 126 7.10 -13.21 -12.23
C PRO A 126 8.46 -13.68 -11.70
N GLN A 127 9.04 -12.93 -10.77
CA GLN A 127 10.36 -13.22 -10.19
C GLN A 127 10.28 -14.23 -9.05
N MET A 128 9.12 -14.39 -8.44
CA MET A 128 8.90 -15.21 -7.26
C MET A 128 7.80 -16.26 -7.50
N ARG A 129 7.94 -17.43 -6.91
CA ARG A 129 6.86 -18.45 -6.91
C ARG A 129 5.75 -18.03 -5.95
N PRO A 130 4.46 -18.13 -6.33
CA PRO A 130 3.36 -17.90 -5.43
C PRO A 130 3.36 -18.91 -4.27
N ARG A 131 2.87 -18.46 -3.12
CA ARG A 131 2.63 -19.31 -1.96
C ARG A 131 1.20 -19.11 -1.49
N LEU A 132 0.46 -20.20 -1.37
CA LEU A 132 -0.91 -20.13 -0.85
C LEU A 132 -0.89 -19.72 0.63
N ALA A 133 -1.84 -18.86 0.99
CA ALA A 133 -2.01 -18.43 2.36
C ALA A 133 -2.71 -19.52 3.19
N ASP A 134 -2.28 -19.64 4.43
CA ASP A 134 -2.98 -20.40 5.44
C ASP A 134 -3.85 -19.44 6.27
N PRO A 135 -5.18 -19.64 6.34
CA PRO A 135 -6.06 -18.71 7.08
C PRO A 135 -5.79 -18.65 8.59
N ARG A 136 -5.03 -19.62 9.13
CA ARG A 136 -4.59 -19.63 10.53
C ARG A 136 -3.49 -18.59 10.80
N ILE A 137 -2.82 -18.10 9.76
CA ILE A 137 -1.76 -17.11 9.85
C ILE A 137 -2.33 -15.81 9.31
N GLY A 138 -2.52 -14.78 10.11
CA GLY A 138 -3.12 -13.49 9.73
C GLY A 138 -2.25 -12.64 8.78
N ILE A 139 -1.82 -13.19 7.65
CA ILE A 139 -0.95 -12.56 6.65
C ILE A 139 -1.81 -11.93 5.55
N GLY A 140 -1.40 -10.73 5.08
CA GLY A 140 -2.00 -10.09 3.92
C GLY A 140 -1.91 -10.97 2.67
N THR A 141 -2.97 -10.97 1.86
CA THR A 141 -3.07 -11.82 0.68
C THR A 141 -3.48 -11.06 -0.56
N VAL A 142 -3.18 -11.62 -1.73
CA VAL A 142 -3.79 -11.27 -3.01
C VAL A 142 -4.68 -12.42 -3.44
N ALA A 143 -5.94 -12.14 -3.76
CA ALA A 143 -6.89 -13.12 -4.24
C ALA A 143 -6.80 -13.26 -5.76
N MET A 144 -6.77 -14.50 -6.26
CA MET A 144 -6.78 -14.83 -7.68
C MET A 144 -7.77 -15.98 -7.91
N GLU A 145 -8.59 -15.87 -8.94
CA GLU A 145 -9.46 -16.96 -9.36
C GLU A 145 -8.68 -17.98 -10.20
N ASN A 146 -8.65 -19.22 -9.75
CA ASN A 146 -8.06 -20.33 -10.48
C ASN A 146 -9.18 -21.17 -11.14
N MET A 147 -9.14 -21.24 -12.46
CA MET A 147 -10.05 -22.03 -13.31
C MET A 147 -9.31 -23.23 -13.90
N GLY A 148 -8.37 -23.83 -13.19
CA GLY A 148 -7.63 -25.00 -13.65
C GLY A 148 -8.51 -26.23 -13.82
N THR A 149 -8.11 -27.13 -14.75
CA THR A 149 -8.82 -28.38 -15.06
C THR A 149 -8.72 -29.44 -13.95
N GLU A 150 -7.87 -29.20 -12.95
CA GLU A 150 -7.64 -30.12 -11.84
C GLU A 150 -8.60 -29.91 -10.65
N VAL A 151 -9.49 -28.90 -10.77
CA VAL A 151 -10.48 -28.56 -9.75
C VAL A 151 -11.88 -28.60 -10.33
N ASP A 152 -12.84 -29.04 -9.54
CA ASP A 152 -14.26 -29.05 -9.91
C ASP A 152 -14.84 -27.64 -9.79
N GLY A 153 -14.66 -26.83 -10.83
CA GLY A 153 -15.12 -25.44 -10.90
C GLY A 153 -14.04 -24.39 -10.61
N SER A 154 -14.43 -23.11 -10.55
CA SER A 154 -13.52 -22.04 -10.21
C SER A 154 -13.22 -22.03 -8.71
N ARG A 155 -11.96 -21.78 -8.36
CA ARG A 155 -11.50 -21.71 -6.98
C ARG A 155 -10.76 -20.42 -6.71
N MET A 156 -11.17 -19.69 -5.67
CA MET A 156 -10.43 -18.54 -5.20
C MET A 156 -9.17 -18.97 -4.45
N GLU A 157 -8.01 -18.60 -4.97
CA GLU A 157 -6.72 -18.79 -4.32
C GLU A 157 -6.26 -17.50 -3.65
N HIS A 158 -5.91 -17.59 -2.37
CA HIS A 158 -5.31 -16.49 -1.63
C HIS A 158 -3.80 -16.68 -1.59
N ARG A 159 -3.05 -15.81 -2.26
CA ARG A 159 -1.59 -15.84 -2.31
C ARG A 159 -1.02 -14.90 -1.27
N MET A 160 -0.06 -15.37 -0.48
CA MET A 160 0.58 -14.60 0.59
C MET A 160 1.34 -13.42 0.01
N LYS A 161 1.13 -12.23 0.57
CA LYS A 161 2.01 -11.09 0.32
C LYS A 161 3.32 -11.30 1.09
N ARG A 162 4.44 -11.32 0.38
CA ARG A 162 5.75 -11.50 0.99
C ARG A 162 6.86 -10.86 0.17
N TRP A 163 7.94 -10.52 0.84
CA TRP A 163 9.16 -10.07 0.21
C TRP A 163 9.88 -11.23 -0.48
N ASN A 164 10.50 -10.94 -1.62
CA ASN A 164 11.34 -11.90 -2.32
C ASN A 164 12.76 -11.86 -1.74
N LEU A 165 13.02 -12.70 -0.75
CA LEU A 165 14.33 -12.83 -0.12
C LEU A 165 15.03 -14.09 -0.67
N GLU A 166 16.11 -13.86 -1.42
CA GLU A 166 16.99 -14.91 -1.89
C GLU A 166 18.33 -14.81 -1.17
N VAL A 167 18.90 -15.96 -0.79
CA VAL A 167 20.22 -16.00 -0.15
C VAL A 167 21.33 -15.59 -1.13
N SER A 168 22.27 -14.78 -0.67
CA SER A 168 23.44 -14.42 -1.48
C SER A 168 24.45 -15.57 -1.59
N ASP A 169 24.59 -16.37 -0.53
CA ASP A 169 25.49 -17.52 -0.45
C ASP A 169 24.71 -18.78 0.00
N VAL A 170 24.38 -19.61 -0.99
CA VAL A 170 23.60 -20.84 -0.79
C VAL A 170 24.35 -21.87 0.06
N ASP A 171 25.69 -21.93 -0.07
CA ASP A 171 26.49 -22.92 0.63
C ASP A 171 26.62 -22.57 2.13
N LYS A 172 26.82 -21.30 2.46
CA LYS A 172 26.73 -20.84 3.85
C LYS A 172 25.36 -21.15 4.46
N TYR A 173 24.28 -20.79 3.74
CA TYR A 173 22.92 -21.03 4.20
C TYR A 173 22.64 -22.50 4.49
N LYS A 174 23.10 -23.42 3.60
CA LYS A 174 22.95 -24.86 3.81
C LYS A 174 23.73 -25.40 5.02
N ARG A 175 24.82 -24.75 5.40
CA ARG A 175 25.58 -25.06 6.62
C ARG A 175 24.96 -24.49 7.90
N GLY A 176 23.84 -23.75 7.79
CA GLY A 176 23.22 -23.06 8.93
C GLY A 176 23.92 -21.77 9.35
N GLU A 177 24.80 -21.24 8.51
CA GLU A 177 25.45 -19.95 8.74
C GLU A 177 24.56 -18.81 8.25
N LEU A 178 24.58 -17.69 8.99
CA LEU A 178 23.84 -16.48 8.56
C LEU A 178 24.42 -15.93 7.25
N THR A 179 23.55 -15.60 6.32
CA THR A 179 23.90 -15.00 5.04
C THR A 179 23.04 -13.78 4.74
N GLU A 180 23.58 -12.79 4.09
CA GLU A 180 22.82 -11.63 3.64
C GLU A 180 21.88 -12.03 2.48
N PRO A 181 20.72 -11.40 2.34
CA PRO A 181 19.91 -11.56 1.13
C PRO A 181 20.61 -10.88 -0.07
N LYS A 182 20.38 -11.39 -1.27
CA LYS A 182 20.85 -10.73 -2.52
C LYS A 182 20.33 -9.30 -2.63
N LYS A 183 19.08 -9.07 -2.21
CA LYS A 183 18.42 -7.77 -2.18
C LYS A 183 17.77 -7.59 -0.81
N PRO A 184 18.32 -6.76 0.07
CA PRO A 184 17.72 -6.49 1.35
C PRO A 184 16.44 -5.65 1.21
N ILE A 185 15.56 -5.74 2.20
CA ILE A 185 14.39 -4.88 2.34
C ILE A 185 14.89 -3.53 2.88
N VAL A 186 14.85 -2.48 2.06
CA VAL A 186 15.33 -1.17 2.46
C VAL A 186 14.15 -0.20 2.57
N PHE A 187 13.99 0.39 3.75
CA PHE A 187 13.07 1.51 3.95
C PHE A 187 13.83 2.82 4.05
N TYR A 188 13.35 3.82 3.35
CA TYR A 188 13.88 5.18 3.43
C TYR A 188 13.01 6.02 4.35
N MET A 189 13.63 6.61 5.39
CA MET A 189 12.94 7.37 6.43
C MET A 189 12.84 8.84 6.05
N ASP A 190 11.62 9.36 6.07
CA ASP A 190 11.29 10.76 5.80
C ASP A 190 12.06 11.71 6.73
N PRO A 191 12.76 12.73 6.20
CA PRO A 191 13.48 13.73 7.01
C PRO A 191 12.56 14.58 7.90
N ASN A 192 11.26 14.62 7.63
CA ASN A 192 10.29 15.39 8.41
C ASN A 192 9.95 14.76 9.78
N PHE A 193 10.43 13.54 10.07
CA PHE A 193 10.26 12.97 11.39
C PHE A 193 10.84 13.86 12.50
N PRO A 194 10.13 14.05 13.63
CA PRO A 194 10.70 14.66 14.81
C PRO A 194 12.02 13.98 15.20
N VAL A 195 13.03 14.78 15.54
CA VAL A 195 14.39 14.26 15.82
C VAL A 195 14.36 13.18 16.92
N SER A 196 13.54 13.39 17.96
CA SER A 196 13.37 12.45 19.06
C SER A 196 12.79 11.08 18.65
N TRP A 197 12.05 11.00 17.54
CA TRP A 197 11.43 9.75 17.09
C TRP A 197 12.35 8.92 16.18
N ARG A 198 13.30 9.58 15.50
CA ARG A 198 14.09 8.96 14.42
C ARG A 198 14.86 7.73 14.88
N ALA A 199 15.50 7.83 16.05
CA ALA A 199 16.27 6.71 16.62
C ALA A 199 15.37 5.52 16.97
N ALA A 200 14.23 5.77 17.60
CA ALA A 200 13.27 4.73 17.97
C ALA A 200 12.64 4.04 16.73
N VAL A 201 12.28 4.81 15.71
CA VAL A 201 11.75 4.25 14.46
C VAL A 201 12.76 3.34 13.77
N LYS A 202 14.04 3.80 13.68
CA LYS A 202 15.11 2.98 13.11
C LYS A 202 15.35 1.70 13.92
N ALA A 203 15.38 1.81 15.23
CA ALA A 203 15.56 0.66 16.11
C ALA A 203 14.43 -0.35 15.96
N GLY A 204 13.18 0.12 15.99
CA GLY A 204 12.01 -0.76 15.87
C GLY A 204 11.94 -1.52 14.55
N VAL A 205 12.35 -0.90 13.43
CA VAL A 205 12.43 -1.62 12.15
C VAL A 205 13.60 -2.61 12.15
N ASN A 206 14.76 -2.20 12.65
CA ASN A 206 15.93 -3.08 12.68
C ASN A 206 15.76 -4.29 13.61
N ASP A 207 14.90 -4.21 14.62
CA ASP A 207 14.58 -5.33 15.51
C ASP A 207 13.99 -6.54 14.76
N TRP A 208 13.39 -6.34 13.60
CA TRP A 208 12.93 -7.42 12.74
C TRP A 208 14.07 -8.32 12.24
N ASN A 209 15.31 -7.83 12.20
CA ASN A 209 16.46 -8.67 11.83
C ASN A 209 16.59 -9.89 12.73
N LYS A 210 16.22 -9.82 14.01
CA LYS A 210 16.19 -10.97 14.92
C LYS A 210 15.31 -12.10 14.39
N ALA A 211 14.15 -11.76 13.81
CA ALA A 211 13.26 -12.75 13.18
C ALA A 211 13.85 -13.30 11.86
N PHE A 212 14.51 -12.45 11.07
CA PHE A 212 15.19 -12.89 9.85
C PHE A 212 16.41 -13.75 10.14
N GLU A 213 17.17 -13.47 11.21
CA GLU A 213 18.29 -14.31 11.66
C GLU A 213 17.83 -15.70 12.09
N ALA A 214 16.66 -15.83 12.71
CA ALA A 214 16.07 -17.12 13.06
C ALA A 214 15.80 -18.03 11.84
N ILE A 215 15.70 -17.45 10.64
CA ILE A 215 15.53 -18.17 9.38
C ILE A 215 16.77 -18.10 8.47
N GLY A 216 17.93 -17.69 9.03
CA GLY A 216 19.23 -17.73 8.35
C GLY A 216 19.64 -16.48 7.57
N PHE A 217 18.89 -15.35 7.68
CA PHE A 217 19.26 -14.11 7.01
C PHE A 217 19.84 -13.08 7.98
N LYS A 218 20.98 -12.53 7.62
CA LYS A 218 21.63 -11.40 8.31
C LYS A 218 21.32 -10.10 7.54
N ASP A 219 21.08 -9.02 8.28
CA ASP A 219 20.85 -7.67 7.71
C ASP A 219 19.76 -7.62 6.61
N ALA A 220 18.71 -8.43 6.80
CA ALA A 220 17.64 -8.60 5.80
C ALA A 220 16.76 -7.35 5.65
N ILE A 221 16.60 -6.56 6.71
CA ILE A 221 15.83 -5.31 6.70
C ILE A 221 16.71 -4.16 7.19
N GLN A 222 16.63 -3.02 6.52
CA GLN A 222 17.46 -1.85 6.79
C GLN A 222 16.62 -0.57 6.71
N VAL A 223 16.96 0.42 7.55
CA VAL A 223 16.42 1.78 7.45
C VAL A 223 17.54 2.74 7.08
N LYS A 224 17.34 3.47 6.01
CA LYS A 224 18.25 4.53 5.54
C LYS A 224 17.54 5.87 5.59
N ASP A 225 18.30 6.94 5.75
CA ASP A 225 17.77 8.29 5.54
C ASP A 225 17.57 8.55 4.04
N PHE A 226 16.69 9.50 3.69
CA PHE A 226 16.57 9.95 2.31
C PHE A 226 17.94 10.42 1.80
N PRO A 227 18.38 9.93 0.64
CA PRO A 227 19.64 10.38 0.05
C PRO A 227 19.56 11.89 -0.23
N LYS A 228 20.60 12.61 0.17
CA LYS A 228 20.69 14.06 -0.07
C LYS A 228 21.29 14.40 -1.43
N ASP A 229 22.14 13.52 -1.92
CA ASP A 229 22.98 13.75 -3.08
C ASP A 229 22.59 12.86 -4.27
N ASP A 230 21.43 12.21 -4.22
CA ASP A 230 20.88 11.40 -5.30
C ASP A 230 19.77 12.19 -6.02
N PRO A 231 20.02 12.77 -7.19
CA PRO A 231 19.03 13.55 -7.94
C PRO A 231 17.87 12.69 -8.47
N ASP A 232 18.07 11.38 -8.57
CA ASP A 232 17.04 10.44 -9.07
C ASP A 232 16.14 9.91 -7.94
N PHE A 233 16.46 10.23 -6.68
CA PHE A 233 15.64 9.83 -5.56
C PHE A 233 14.36 10.66 -5.48
N ASP A 234 13.23 9.99 -5.62
CA ASP A 234 11.92 10.58 -5.35
C ASP A 234 11.12 9.61 -4.44
N PRO A 235 10.58 10.08 -3.31
CA PRO A 235 9.81 9.24 -2.41
C PRO A 235 8.48 8.75 -3.02
N ASP A 236 8.02 9.29 -4.13
CA ASP A 236 6.85 8.82 -4.86
C ASP A 236 7.19 7.76 -5.92
N ASN A 237 8.49 7.51 -6.15
CA ASN A 237 8.96 6.42 -6.99
C ASN A 237 8.83 5.08 -6.25
N LEU A 238 8.05 4.14 -6.78
CA LEU A 238 7.84 2.82 -6.17
C LEU A 238 9.10 1.95 -6.08
N LYS A 239 10.21 2.36 -6.71
CA LYS A 239 11.53 1.75 -6.49
C LYS A 239 11.98 1.82 -5.03
N TYR A 240 11.50 2.83 -4.27
CA TYR A 240 11.90 3.10 -2.90
C TYR A 240 10.75 2.88 -1.93
N SER A 241 10.87 1.89 -1.04
CA SER A 241 9.95 1.75 0.09
C SER A 241 10.25 2.82 1.13
N THR A 242 9.21 3.45 1.69
CA THR A 242 9.38 4.64 2.55
C THR A 242 8.67 4.50 3.88
N ILE A 243 9.22 5.16 4.91
CA ILE A 243 8.54 5.41 6.17
C ILE A 243 8.30 6.91 6.24
N ARG A 244 7.02 7.32 6.17
CA ARG A 244 6.61 8.72 6.10
C ARG A 244 6.00 9.20 7.39
N TYR A 245 6.30 10.42 7.76
CA TYR A 245 5.66 11.11 8.87
C TYR A 245 4.47 11.93 8.39
N VAL A 246 3.34 11.80 9.10
CA VAL A 246 2.09 12.49 8.75
C VAL A 246 1.71 13.45 9.88
N PRO A 247 2.03 14.76 9.77
CA PRO A 247 1.73 15.76 10.78
C PRO A 247 0.27 16.23 10.70
N THR A 248 -0.66 15.38 11.08
CA THR A 248 -2.09 15.69 11.09
C THR A 248 -2.73 15.31 12.43
N GLY A 249 -3.74 16.07 12.84
CA GLY A 249 -4.54 15.80 14.04
C GLY A 249 -5.59 14.69 13.87
N VAL A 250 -5.51 13.89 12.80
CA VAL A 250 -6.38 12.72 12.65
C VAL A 250 -5.97 11.65 13.64
N VAL A 251 -6.93 11.20 14.45
CA VAL A 251 -6.70 10.17 15.47
C VAL A 251 -6.53 8.80 14.79
N THR A 252 -5.32 8.51 14.38
CA THR A 252 -4.93 7.22 13.83
C THR A 252 -3.46 6.95 14.16
N THR A 253 -3.05 5.70 14.12
CA THR A 253 -1.69 5.29 14.51
C THR A 253 -0.75 5.17 13.33
N MET A 254 -1.08 4.26 12.45
CA MET A 254 -0.26 3.91 11.29
C MET A 254 -1.16 3.43 10.16
N LYS A 255 -0.76 3.71 8.95
CA LYS A 255 -1.30 3.06 7.75
C LYS A 255 -0.14 2.49 6.94
N ASP A 256 -0.39 1.35 6.34
CA ASP A 256 0.50 0.74 5.37
C ASP A 256 -0.14 0.76 3.99
N ALA A 257 0.70 0.95 2.98
CA ALA A 257 0.34 0.74 1.59
C ALA A 257 1.41 -0.17 0.98
N SER A 258 1.00 -1.33 0.52
CA SER A 258 1.89 -2.28 -0.15
C SER A 258 1.37 -2.61 -1.53
N PHE A 259 2.25 -2.49 -2.52
CA PHE A 259 2.01 -2.90 -3.89
C PHE A 259 2.60 -4.29 -4.08
N ALA A 260 1.76 -5.24 -4.43
CA ALA A 260 2.20 -6.62 -4.65
C ALA A 260 1.83 -7.09 -6.05
N ASP A 261 2.71 -7.88 -6.65
CA ASP A 261 2.41 -8.55 -7.92
C ASP A 261 1.24 -9.53 -7.71
N PRO A 262 0.09 -9.33 -8.37
CA PRO A 262 -1.08 -10.16 -8.17
C PRO A 262 -0.86 -11.63 -8.58
N ARG A 263 0.13 -11.88 -9.45
CA ARG A 263 0.47 -13.23 -9.92
C ARG A 263 1.18 -14.07 -8.89
N THR A 264 1.88 -13.46 -7.91
CA THR A 264 2.74 -14.17 -6.95
C THR A 264 2.54 -13.78 -5.51
N GLY A 265 2.03 -12.56 -5.24
CA GLY A 265 2.04 -11.94 -3.94
C GLY A 265 3.38 -11.31 -3.56
N GLU A 266 4.35 -11.21 -4.48
CA GLU A 266 5.62 -10.52 -4.24
C GLU A 266 5.39 -9.04 -3.92
N ILE A 267 5.88 -8.59 -2.78
CA ILE A 267 5.82 -7.17 -2.40
C ILE A 267 6.87 -6.41 -3.23
N MET A 268 6.39 -5.57 -4.14
CA MET A 268 7.23 -4.74 -5.00
C MET A 268 7.65 -3.45 -4.29
N ASN A 269 6.75 -2.91 -3.47
CA ASN A 269 6.97 -1.70 -2.68
C ASN A 269 6.10 -1.73 -1.44
N ALA A 270 6.57 -1.11 -0.36
CA ALA A 270 5.76 -0.83 0.82
C ALA A 270 6.05 0.58 1.34
N SER A 271 4.99 1.29 1.73
CA SER A 271 5.09 2.58 2.40
C SER A 271 4.35 2.54 3.72
N LEU A 272 5.02 3.01 4.77
CA LEU A 272 4.46 3.10 6.11
C LEU A 272 4.23 4.59 6.42
N TYR A 273 3.02 4.91 6.88
CA TYR A 273 2.63 6.26 7.27
C TYR A 273 2.41 6.30 8.78
N LEU A 274 3.31 6.98 9.51
CA LEU A 274 3.23 7.15 10.96
C LEU A 274 2.62 8.53 11.25
N TYR A 275 1.48 8.52 11.91
CA TYR A 275 0.73 9.72 12.24
C TYR A 275 1.23 10.37 13.53
N HIS A 276 1.09 11.69 13.63
CA HIS A 276 1.56 12.46 14.79
C HIS A 276 0.98 11.96 16.12
N ASP A 277 -0.29 11.64 16.14
CA ASP A 277 -0.99 11.16 17.35
C ASP A 277 -0.72 9.68 17.72
N LEU A 278 0.22 9.02 17.03
CA LEU A 278 0.57 7.61 17.26
C LEU A 278 0.88 7.32 18.76
N LEU A 279 1.76 8.13 19.39
CA LEU A 279 2.14 7.93 20.77
C LEU A 279 0.97 8.17 21.73
N LYS A 280 0.22 9.25 21.53
CA LYS A 280 -0.97 9.56 22.33
C LYS A 280 -1.98 8.43 22.25
N TRP A 281 -2.27 7.93 21.04
CA TRP A 281 -3.20 6.83 20.84
C TRP A 281 -2.75 5.55 21.52
N ASN A 282 -1.48 5.17 21.35
CA ASN A 282 -0.92 3.98 21.99
C ASN A 282 -0.96 4.06 23.51
N ASN A 283 -0.69 5.23 24.10
CA ASN A 283 -0.79 5.45 25.53
C ASN A 283 -2.25 5.31 26.02
N ILE A 284 -3.20 5.89 25.29
CA ILE A 284 -4.63 5.75 25.62
C ILE A 284 -5.04 4.28 25.55
N GLN A 285 -4.66 3.56 24.49
CA GLN A 285 -4.99 2.13 24.34
C GLN A 285 -4.36 1.28 25.44
N ARG A 286 -3.09 1.52 25.76
CA ARG A 286 -2.42 0.84 26.88
C ARG A 286 -3.16 1.08 28.18
N PHE A 287 -3.49 2.34 28.51
CA PHE A 287 -4.23 2.66 29.72
C PHE A 287 -5.58 1.94 29.77
N VAL A 288 -6.38 2.03 28.70
CA VAL A 288 -7.73 1.44 28.67
C VAL A 288 -7.69 -0.08 28.78
N GLN A 289 -6.73 -0.73 28.12
CA GLN A 289 -6.69 -2.19 28.03
C GLN A 289 -5.98 -2.85 29.22
N THR A 290 -4.96 -2.22 29.81
CA THR A 290 -4.07 -2.91 30.73
C THR A 290 -3.97 -2.26 32.12
N SER A 291 -4.54 -1.06 32.35
CA SER A 291 -4.42 -0.35 33.63
C SER A 291 -4.93 -1.12 34.86
N GLN A 292 -5.82 -2.10 34.66
CA GLN A 292 -6.32 -2.92 35.77
C GLN A 292 -5.27 -3.94 36.25
N VAL A 293 -4.43 -4.43 35.36
CA VAL A 293 -3.47 -5.52 35.63
C VAL A 293 -2.01 -5.06 35.61
N ASP A 294 -1.71 -3.93 34.95
CA ASP A 294 -0.38 -3.35 34.82
C ASP A 294 -0.33 -1.98 35.52
N PRO A 295 0.33 -1.87 36.71
CA PRO A 295 0.48 -0.59 37.40
C PRO A 295 1.16 0.49 36.55
N ASP A 296 2.11 0.13 35.69
CA ASP A 296 2.84 1.06 34.86
C ASP A 296 1.98 1.66 33.75
N ALA A 297 0.90 0.97 33.36
CA ALA A 297 -0.06 1.49 32.40
C ALA A 297 -0.99 2.57 32.98
N ARG A 298 -0.98 2.78 34.31
CA ARG A 298 -1.81 3.80 34.98
C ARG A 298 -1.25 5.21 34.79
N HIS A 299 -0.02 5.34 34.35
CA HIS A 299 0.58 6.62 34.03
C HIS A 299 0.26 6.99 32.57
N LEU A 300 -0.33 8.17 32.35
CA LEU A 300 -0.64 8.69 31.00
C LEU A 300 0.61 9.12 30.21
N ARG A 301 1.76 9.12 30.83
CA ARG A 301 3.05 9.39 30.20
C ARG A 301 3.93 8.16 30.32
N LEU A 302 4.52 7.75 29.20
CA LEU A 302 5.60 6.79 29.24
C LEU A 302 6.76 7.43 30.02
N PRO A 303 7.50 6.66 30.86
CA PRO A 303 8.78 7.14 31.36
C PRO A 303 9.68 7.48 30.17
N ASP A 304 10.46 8.55 30.32
CA ASP A 304 11.38 9.04 29.29
C ASP A 304 12.41 7.97 28.91
#